data_73f97e1d87bbbdd2d8448cb29f103f3a
#
_entry.id   73f97e1d87bbbdd2d8448cb29f103f3a
#
_cell.length_a   1.000
_cell.length_b   1.000
_cell.length_c   1.000
_cell.angle_alpha   90.00
_cell.angle_beta   90.00
_cell.angle_gamma   90.00
#
_symmetry.space_group_name_H-M   'P 1'
#
loop_
_entity.id
_entity.type
_entity.pdbx_description
1 polymer ?
#
loop_
_entity_poly.entity_id
_entity_poly.type
_entity_poly.pdbx_seq_one_letter_code
_entity_poly.pdbx_strand_id
1 'polypeptide(L)'
;LLELSGRYDGSSKFPSHTQWAFFPSGSVGYRISEEAYFQEAKEYVSNLKLRASYGVIGNQEIGANMFLETMTKYTGDKGVSWLGSGDVRYDYFGQPKMVDPSLTWESIATTNVGIDLGFLNNDLNVNFDWYQRTTNGMLAPGKELPSVLGASAAYENAGQLRTRGWELNIDWRHVFHDAG
;
A
#
# COMPACT_ATOMS: atom_id res chain seq x y z
N LEU A 1 24.28 4.07 10.32
CA LEU A 1 23.82 4.19 8.94
C LEU A 1 22.51 4.94 8.92
N LEU A 2 22.37 5.94 8.05
CA LEU A 2 21.13 6.66 7.79
C LEU A 2 20.90 6.67 6.28
N GLU A 3 19.69 6.38 5.86
CA GLU A 3 19.26 6.44 4.46
C GLU A 3 17.94 7.22 4.38
N LEU A 4 17.88 8.15 3.43
CA LEU A 4 16.68 8.90 3.12
C LEU A 4 16.44 8.83 1.62
N SER A 5 15.21 8.57 1.23
CA SER A 5 14.80 8.47 -0.17
C SER A 5 13.42 9.10 -0.35
N GLY A 6 13.13 9.51 -1.57
CA GLY A 6 11.83 10.05 -1.91
C GLY A 6 11.54 9.84 -3.39
N ARG A 7 10.28 9.56 -3.71
CA ARG A 7 9.80 9.36 -5.07
C ARG A 7 8.59 10.23 -5.35
N TYR A 8 8.58 10.86 -6.49
CA TYR A 8 7.46 11.66 -6.96
C TYR A 8 6.89 11.03 -8.23
N ASP A 9 5.69 10.47 -8.10
CA ASP A 9 5.05 9.70 -9.17
C ASP A 9 3.79 10.38 -9.67
N GLY A 10 3.52 10.22 -10.97
CA GLY A 10 2.30 10.68 -11.61
C GLY A 10 1.57 9.55 -12.34
N SER A 11 0.24 9.56 -12.29
CA SER A 11 -0.59 8.58 -12.98
C SER A 11 -1.77 9.22 -13.68
N SER A 12 -1.95 8.91 -14.97
CA SER A 12 -3.09 9.36 -15.77
C SER A 12 -4.42 8.72 -15.38
N LYS A 13 -4.42 7.78 -14.43
CA LYS A 13 -5.64 7.15 -13.90
C LYS A 13 -6.42 8.06 -12.96
N PHE A 14 -5.80 9.16 -12.52
CA PHE A 14 -6.37 10.14 -11.61
C PHE A 14 -6.64 11.48 -12.29
N PRO A 15 -7.56 12.29 -11.76
CA PRO A 15 -7.78 13.66 -12.21
C PRO A 15 -6.48 14.48 -12.15
N SER A 16 -6.34 15.49 -13.00
CA SER A 16 -5.11 16.28 -13.14
C SER A 16 -4.61 16.91 -11.85
N HIS A 17 -5.50 17.26 -10.93
CA HIS A 17 -5.17 17.87 -9.63
C HIS A 17 -4.74 16.87 -8.56
N THR A 18 -5.02 15.56 -8.72
CA THR A 18 -4.63 14.47 -7.81
C THR A 18 -3.68 13.47 -8.47
N GLN A 19 -3.25 13.77 -9.68
CA GLN A 19 -2.43 12.90 -10.51
C GLN A 19 -1.05 12.62 -9.90
N TRP A 20 -0.47 13.58 -9.19
CA TRP A 20 0.89 13.53 -8.69
C TRP A 20 0.91 13.32 -7.18
N ALA A 21 1.80 12.44 -6.71
CA ALA A 21 1.98 12.19 -5.29
C ALA A 21 3.45 11.96 -4.92
N PHE A 22 3.83 12.35 -3.71
CA PHE A 22 5.18 12.18 -3.17
C PHE A 22 5.20 11.07 -2.12
N PHE A 23 6.17 10.15 -2.26
CA PHE A 23 6.33 8.97 -1.41
C PHE A 23 7.71 8.99 -0.74
N PRO A 24 7.80 9.50 0.51
CA PRO A 24 9.05 9.50 1.26
C PRO A 24 9.35 8.15 1.87
N SER A 25 10.64 7.86 2.06
CA SER A 25 11.12 6.75 2.88
C SER A 25 12.42 7.10 3.58
N GLY A 26 12.65 6.47 4.73
CA GLY A 26 13.88 6.63 5.48
C GLY A 26 14.16 5.42 6.34
N SER A 27 15.43 5.12 6.55
CA SER A 27 15.87 4.07 7.45
C SER A 27 17.08 4.50 8.27
N VAL A 28 17.16 3.99 9.49
CA VAL A 28 18.29 4.15 10.37
C VAL A 28 18.70 2.81 10.95
N GLY A 29 20.00 2.56 10.96
CA GLY A 29 20.60 1.38 11.58
C GLY A 29 21.75 1.80 12.47
N TYR A 30 21.71 1.36 13.73
CA TYR A 30 22.74 1.63 14.70
C TYR A 30 23.30 0.31 15.26
N ARG A 31 24.62 0.09 15.08
CA ARG A 31 25.32 -1.11 15.56
C ARG A 31 25.97 -0.78 16.89
N ILE A 32 25.32 -1.17 17.97
CA ILE A 32 25.77 -0.92 19.34
C ILE A 32 27.00 -1.74 19.66
N SER A 33 27.13 -2.96 19.12
CA SER A 33 28.27 -3.85 19.35
C SER A 33 29.63 -3.31 18.88
N GLU A 34 29.65 -2.28 18.04
CA GLU A 34 30.90 -1.65 17.58
C GLU A 34 31.32 -0.44 18.45
N GLU A 35 30.51 -0.06 19.42
CA GLU A 35 30.79 1.07 20.28
C GLU A 35 31.78 0.69 21.41
N ALA A 36 32.62 1.67 21.80
CA ALA A 36 33.66 1.44 22.82
C ALA A 36 33.12 1.00 24.19
N TYR A 37 31.94 1.50 24.56
CA TYR A 37 31.30 1.14 25.83
C TYR A 37 30.69 -0.27 25.84
N PHE A 38 30.57 -0.92 24.69
CA PHE A 38 29.97 -2.25 24.55
C PHE A 38 31.03 -3.38 24.57
N GLN A 39 32.32 -3.06 24.58
CA GLN A 39 33.38 -4.04 24.43
C GLN A 39 33.37 -5.13 25.53
N GLU A 40 33.02 -4.78 26.77
CA GLU A 40 32.93 -5.76 27.88
C GLU A 40 31.76 -6.75 27.67
N ALA A 41 30.69 -6.31 27.07
CA ALA A 41 29.51 -7.14 26.80
C ALA A 41 29.66 -7.99 25.53
N LYS A 42 30.67 -7.71 24.69
CA LYS A 42 30.91 -8.37 23.40
C LYS A 42 31.24 -9.85 23.55
N GLU A 43 31.74 -10.26 24.73
CA GLU A 43 32.01 -11.67 25.06
C GLU A 43 30.70 -12.50 25.07
N TYR A 44 29.58 -11.91 25.50
CA TYR A 44 28.27 -12.59 25.57
C TYR A 44 27.39 -12.30 24.35
N VAL A 45 27.41 -11.06 23.88
CA VAL A 45 26.59 -10.60 22.74
C VAL A 45 27.55 -10.12 21.64
N SER A 46 27.82 -10.99 20.69
CA SER A 46 28.79 -10.74 19.61
C SER A 46 28.32 -9.64 18.63
N ASN A 47 27.01 -9.52 18.43
CA ASN A 47 26.42 -8.51 17.56
C ASN A 47 25.12 -7.97 18.19
N LEU A 48 25.00 -6.64 18.23
CA LEU A 48 23.77 -5.96 18.63
C LEU A 48 23.55 -4.78 17.69
N LYS A 49 22.47 -4.85 16.91
CA LYS A 49 22.09 -3.80 15.97
C LYS A 49 20.62 -3.45 16.11
N LEU A 50 20.32 -2.16 16.21
CA LEU A 50 18.97 -1.64 16.14
C LEU A 50 18.68 -1.10 14.73
N ARG A 51 17.46 -1.35 14.26
CA ARG A 51 16.97 -0.89 12.97
C ARG A 51 15.63 -0.22 13.14
N ALA A 52 15.41 0.88 12.42
CA ALA A 52 14.10 1.48 12.28
C ALA A 52 13.94 1.98 10.85
N SER A 53 12.76 1.80 10.29
CA SER A 53 12.44 2.33 8.96
C SER A 53 11.00 2.80 8.90
N TYR A 54 10.79 3.80 8.05
CA TYR A 54 9.49 4.31 7.68
C TYR A 54 9.48 4.54 6.19
N GLY A 55 8.41 4.10 5.51
CA GLY A 55 8.26 4.34 4.08
C GLY A 55 6.81 4.39 3.67
N VAL A 56 6.54 5.21 2.66
CA VAL A 56 5.22 5.32 2.04
C VAL A 56 5.32 4.88 0.59
N ILE A 57 4.36 4.05 0.17
CA ILE A 57 4.24 3.57 -1.21
C ILE A 57 2.85 3.94 -1.73
N GLY A 58 2.78 4.46 -2.96
CA GLY A 58 1.53 4.71 -3.66
C GLY A 58 1.06 3.48 -4.42
N ASN A 59 -0.22 3.19 -4.32
CA ASN A 59 -0.89 2.19 -5.14
C ASN A 59 -1.86 2.87 -6.11
N GLN A 60 -1.76 2.53 -7.39
CA GLN A 60 -2.61 3.02 -8.48
C GLN A 60 -3.44 1.90 -9.13
N GLU A 61 -3.68 0.82 -8.40
CA GLU A 61 -4.45 -0.32 -8.93
C GLU A 61 -5.94 -0.01 -8.95
N ILE A 62 -6.31 0.90 -9.83
CA ILE A 62 -7.68 1.29 -10.14
C ILE A 62 -7.96 1.12 -11.63
N GLY A 63 -9.24 0.99 -11.98
CA GLY A 63 -9.66 0.99 -13.38
C GLY A 63 -9.27 2.28 -14.10
N ALA A 64 -8.93 2.19 -15.37
CA ALA A 64 -8.66 3.37 -16.17
C ALA A 64 -9.93 4.23 -16.31
N ASN A 65 -9.74 5.55 -16.29
CA ASN A 65 -10.81 6.54 -16.54
C ASN A 65 -11.99 6.48 -15.55
N MET A 66 -11.78 5.97 -14.32
CA MET A 66 -12.87 5.90 -13.32
C MET A 66 -13.37 7.27 -12.88
N PHE A 67 -12.60 8.31 -13.09
CA PHE A 67 -12.93 9.70 -12.78
C PHE A 67 -13.71 10.41 -13.91
N LEU A 68 -13.88 9.76 -15.08
CA LEU A 68 -14.63 10.33 -16.19
C LEU A 68 -16.10 9.92 -16.13
N GLU A 69 -16.97 10.90 -16.24
CA GLU A 69 -18.41 10.65 -16.46
C GLU A 69 -18.60 10.04 -17.82
N THR A 70 -19.20 8.87 -17.86
CA THR A 70 -19.51 8.14 -19.09
C THR A 70 -20.98 7.75 -19.11
N MET A 71 -21.58 7.80 -20.29
CA MET A 71 -22.92 7.27 -20.53
C MET A 71 -22.83 6.02 -21.39
N THR A 72 -23.62 5.01 -21.03
CA THR A 72 -23.73 3.82 -21.87
C THR A 72 -24.74 4.07 -22.98
N LYS A 73 -24.31 3.88 -24.23
CA LYS A 73 -25.21 3.87 -25.38
C LYS A 73 -25.86 2.51 -25.49
N TYR A 74 -27.16 2.48 -25.54
CA TYR A 74 -27.93 1.28 -25.81
C TYR A 74 -28.48 1.36 -27.24
N THR A 75 -28.21 0.34 -28.04
CA THR A 75 -28.76 0.17 -29.38
C THR A 75 -30.06 -0.62 -29.32
N GLY A 76 -31.01 -0.28 -30.12
CA GLY A 76 -32.42 -0.67 -30.19
C GLY A 76 -32.95 -2.00 -29.68
N ASP A 77 -32.09 -2.96 -29.32
CA ASP A 77 -32.51 -4.32 -28.92
C ASP A 77 -32.56 -4.59 -27.43
N LYS A 78 -32.02 -3.69 -26.59
CA LYS A 78 -31.90 -3.95 -25.15
C LYS A 78 -32.58 -2.87 -24.32
N GLY A 79 -33.80 -3.14 -23.93
CA GLY A 79 -34.52 -2.34 -22.95
C GLY A 79 -35.60 -1.40 -23.58
N VAL A 80 -35.90 -0.36 -22.84
CA VAL A 80 -37.02 0.56 -23.14
C VAL A 80 -36.63 1.49 -24.30
N SER A 81 -36.92 1.12 -25.51
CA SER A 81 -36.82 2.03 -26.65
C SER A 81 -38.20 2.51 -27.06
N TRP A 82 -38.32 3.80 -27.35
CA TRP A 82 -39.52 4.34 -27.98
C TRP A 82 -39.62 3.76 -29.39
N LEU A 83 -40.79 3.27 -29.72
CA LEU A 83 -41.09 2.86 -31.08
C LEU A 83 -41.11 4.10 -31.98
N GLY A 84 -40.19 4.12 -32.94
CA GLY A 84 -40.26 5.07 -34.03
C GLY A 84 -41.33 4.68 -35.03
N SER A 85 -41.66 5.57 -35.98
CA SER A 85 -42.51 5.25 -37.10
C SER A 85 -41.85 4.17 -37.96
N GLY A 86 -42.55 3.03 -38.23
CA GLY A 86 -42.07 1.97 -39.11
C GLY A 86 -41.13 0.94 -38.44
N ASP A 87 -41.39 0.53 -37.21
CA ASP A 87 -40.61 -0.45 -36.44
C ASP A 87 -39.14 -0.07 -36.20
N VAL A 88 -38.75 1.17 -36.38
CA VAL A 88 -37.42 1.66 -36.10
C VAL A 88 -37.25 1.90 -34.59
N ARG A 89 -36.30 1.23 -34.00
CA ARG A 89 -35.88 1.45 -32.60
C ARG A 89 -34.73 2.44 -32.57
N TYR A 90 -34.92 3.51 -31.82
CA TYR A 90 -33.85 4.51 -31.66
C TYR A 90 -32.84 4.09 -30.58
N ASP A 91 -31.59 4.47 -30.81
CA ASP A 91 -30.57 4.40 -29.79
C ASP A 91 -30.90 5.39 -28.65
N TYR A 92 -30.61 4.97 -27.43
CA TYR A 92 -30.73 5.84 -26.27
C TYR A 92 -29.48 5.75 -25.37
N PHE A 93 -29.28 6.79 -24.58
CA PHE A 93 -28.20 6.83 -23.60
C PHE A 93 -28.77 6.56 -22.22
N GLY A 94 -28.05 5.71 -21.48
CA GLY A 94 -28.34 5.49 -20.07
C GLY A 94 -27.94 6.69 -19.23
N GLN A 95 -28.26 6.62 -17.97
CA GLN A 95 -27.86 7.62 -16.98
C GLN A 95 -26.33 7.74 -16.91
N PRO A 96 -25.77 8.96 -16.75
CA PRO A 96 -24.33 9.12 -16.56
C PRO A 96 -23.86 8.38 -15.33
N LYS A 97 -22.69 7.78 -15.43
CA LYS A 97 -22.03 7.13 -14.30
C LYS A 97 -21.61 8.19 -13.28
N MET A 98 -21.99 8.01 -12.02
CA MET A 98 -21.51 8.89 -10.96
C MET A 98 -20.02 8.64 -10.73
N VAL A 99 -19.27 9.71 -10.59
CA VAL A 99 -17.81 9.70 -10.38
C VAL A 99 -17.47 10.62 -9.22
N ASP A 100 -16.39 10.28 -8.53
CA ASP A 100 -15.80 11.14 -7.51
C ASP A 100 -14.65 11.96 -8.15
N PRO A 101 -14.80 13.30 -8.21
CA PRO A 101 -13.74 14.16 -8.74
C PRO A 101 -12.49 14.20 -7.84
N SER A 102 -12.60 13.78 -6.58
CA SER A 102 -11.48 13.76 -5.62
C SER A 102 -10.66 12.47 -5.62
N LEU A 103 -10.93 11.56 -6.56
CA LEU A 103 -10.25 10.28 -6.67
C LEU A 103 -8.72 10.45 -6.70
N THR A 104 -8.00 9.74 -5.83
CA THR A 104 -6.55 9.87 -5.68
C THR A 104 -5.87 8.54 -5.35
N TRP A 105 -4.56 8.60 -5.16
CA TRP A 105 -3.73 7.48 -4.79
C TRP A 105 -4.15 6.83 -3.47
N GLU A 106 -4.15 5.52 -3.44
CA GLU A 106 -4.09 4.75 -2.20
C GLU A 106 -2.66 4.79 -1.69
N SER A 107 -2.46 5.10 -0.41
CA SER A 107 -1.13 5.17 0.19
C SER A 107 -0.94 4.10 1.25
N ILE A 108 0.20 3.42 1.20
CA ILE A 108 0.58 2.38 2.14
C ILE A 108 1.80 2.87 2.93
N ALA A 109 1.57 3.28 4.17
CA ALA A 109 2.62 3.66 5.10
C ALA A 109 3.05 2.46 5.94
N THR A 110 4.34 2.14 5.93
CA THR A 110 4.91 1.03 6.71
C THR A 110 5.96 1.58 7.67
N THR A 111 5.80 1.27 8.95
CA THR A 111 6.80 1.48 10.00
C THR A 111 7.33 0.12 10.42
N ASN A 112 8.65 -0.03 10.50
CA ASN A 112 9.31 -1.22 10.98
C ASN A 112 10.37 -0.83 12.02
N VAL A 113 10.44 -1.59 13.12
CA VAL A 113 11.49 -1.49 14.15
C VAL A 113 12.01 -2.88 14.43
N GLY A 114 13.31 -3.06 14.31
CA GLY A 114 13.96 -4.37 14.47
C GLY A 114 15.18 -4.32 15.35
N ILE A 115 15.50 -5.48 15.93
CA ILE A 115 16.71 -5.73 16.68
C ILE A 115 17.36 -7.00 16.15
N ASP A 116 18.66 -6.92 15.88
CA ASP A 116 19.49 -8.05 15.46
C ASP A 116 20.47 -8.37 16.59
N LEU A 117 20.43 -9.60 17.08
CA LEU A 117 21.25 -10.12 18.15
C LEU A 117 22.10 -11.28 17.63
N GLY A 118 23.38 -11.26 17.92
CA GLY A 118 24.29 -12.38 17.67
C GLY A 118 24.93 -12.85 18.97
N PHE A 119 24.93 -14.13 19.23
CA PHE A 119 25.52 -14.79 20.39
C PHE A 119 26.53 -15.83 19.95
N LEU A 120 27.43 -16.27 20.87
CA LEU A 120 28.39 -17.34 20.64
C LEU A 120 29.25 -17.11 19.39
N ASN A 121 29.86 -15.93 19.25
CA ASN A 121 30.61 -15.52 18.06
C ASN A 121 29.79 -15.55 16.75
N ASN A 122 28.50 -15.21 16.85
CA ASN A 122 27.50 -15.25 15.76
C ASN A 122 27.11 -16.68 15.31
N ASP A 123 27.35 -17.71 16.09
CA ASP A 123 26.80 -19.03 15.83
C ASP A 123 25.26 -19.05 16.03
N LEU A 124 24.79 -18.28 16.97
CA LEU A 124 23.36 -18.07 17.19
C LEU A 124 22.97 -16.63 16.86
N ASN A 125 22.10 -16.47 15.89
CA ASN A 125 21.56 -15.18 15.48
C ASN A 125 20.05 -15.13 15.71
N VAL A 126 19.59 -14.04 16.31
CA VAL A 126 18.18 -13.79 16.61
C VAL A 126 17.80 -12.43 16.04
N ASN A 127 16.81 -12.42 15.17
CA ASN A 127 16.27 -11.20 14.59
C ASN A 127 14.81 -11.07 15.05
N PHE A 128 14.49 -9.93 15.61
CA PHE A 128 13.12 -9.59 16.00
C PHE A 128 12.70 -8.30 15.29
N ASP A 129 11.57 -8.34 14.61
CA ASP A 129 10.97 -7.20 13.91
C ASP A 129 9.54 -7.00 14.38
N TRP A 130 9.20 -5.75 14.66
CA TRP A 130 7.84 -5.29 14.82
C TRP A 130 7.48 -4.34 13.69
N TYR A 131 6.32 -4.53 13.09
CA TYR A 131 5.88 -3.67 12.01
C TYR A 131 4.43 -3.20 12.17
N GLN A 132 4.16 -2.04 11.63
CA GLN A 132 2.82 -1.52 11.40
C GLN A 132 2.70 -1.04 9.97
N ARG A 133 1.71 -1.57 9.26
CA ARG A 133 1.32 -1.14 7.93
C ARG A 133 -0.05 -0.49 8.00
N THR A 134 -0.18 0.72 7.46
CA THR A 134 -1.45 1.43 7.37
C THR A 134 -1.70 1.77 5.91
N THR A 135 -2.76 1.22 5.34
CA THR A 135 -3.24 1.56 4.01
C THR A 135 -4.33 2.61 4.17
N ASN A 136 -4.15 3.76 3.56
CA ASN A 136 -5.10 4.86 3.59
C ASN A 136 -5.66 5.11 2.18
N GLY A 137 -6.89 5.59 2.13
CA GLY A 137 -7.54 5.95 0.88
C GLY A 137 -7.85 4.74 0.01
N MET A 138 -8.13 3.58 0.60
CA MET A 138 -8.61 2.42 -0.15
C MET A 138 -9.89 2.76 -0.86
N LEU A 139 -9.99 2.36 -2.13
CA LEU A 139 -11.20 2.51 -2.91
C LEU A 139 -12.31 1.64 -2.35
N ALA A 140 -13.40 2.28 -1.99
CA ALA A 140 -14.61 1.63 -1.54
C ALA A 140 -15.82 2.19 -2.31
N PRO A 141 -16.87 1.39 -2.49
CA PRO A 141 -18.14 1.95 -2.97
C PRO A 141 -18.61 3.06 -2.02
N GLY A 142 -19.02 4.19 -2.57
CA GLY A 142 -19.62 5.26 -1.79
C GLY A 142 -20.91 4.82 -1.10
N LYS A 143 -21.51 5.72 -0.33
CA LYS A 143 -22.76 5.43 0.38
C LYS A 143 -23.86 5.02 -0.60
N GLU A 144 -24.63 4.01 -0.21
CA GLU A 144 -25.78 3.59 -0.99
C GLU A 144 -26.73 4.77 -1.24
N LEU A 145 -27.12 4.90 -2.50
CA LEU A 145 -28.06 5.95 -2.94
C LEU A 145 -29.48 5.40 -2.95
N PRO A 146 -30.49 6.26 -2.70
CA PRO A 146 -31.87 5.86 -2.87
C PRO A 146 -32.11 5.28 -4.27
N SER A 147 -32.81 4.17 -4.36
CA SER A 147 -33.08 3.46 -5.63
C SER A 147 -33.80 4.31 -6.67
N VAL A 148 -34.51 5.35 -6.24
CA VAL A 148 -35.20 6.29 -7.13
C VAL A 148 -34.23 7.09 -8.03
N LEU A 149 -32.93 7.18 -7.65
CA LEU A 149 -31.92 7.84 -8.46
C LEU A 149 -31.50 7.01 -9.68
N GLY A 150 -31.74 5.70 -9.63
CA GLY A 150 -31.39 4.79 -10.74
C GLY A 150 -29.89 4.67 -11.03
N ALA A 151 -29.03 5.31 -10.22
CA ALA A 151 -27.58 5.32 -10.39
C ALA A 151 -26.88 4.56 -9.24
N SER A 152 -25.76 3.94 -9.56
CA SER A 152 -24.86 3.35 -8.54
C SER A 152 -23.99 4.44 -7.94
N ALA A 153 -23.66 4.31 -6.65
CA ALA A 153 -22.74 5.20 -5.97
C ALA A 153 -21.35 5.20 -6.65
N ALA A 154 -20.70 6.36 -6.65
CA ALA A 154 -19.32 6.48 -7.09
C ALA A 154 -18.39 5.72 -6.15
N TYR A 155 -17.24 5.27 -6.66
CA TYR A 155 -16.14 4.81 -5.80
C TYR A 155 -15.42 6.03 -5.22
N GLU A 156 -15.08 5.96 -3.95
CA GLU A 156 -14.37 7.01 -3.21
C GLU A 156 -13.20 6.46 -2.41
N ASN A 157 -12.21 7.29 -2.11
CA ASN A 157 -11.05 6.93 -1.27
C ASN A 157 -11.42 7.03 0.23
N ALA A 158 -12.28 6.14 0.72
CA ALA A 158 -12.82 6.18 2.08
C ALA A 158 -12.27 5.11 3.02
N GLY A 159 -11.70 4.04 2.49
CA GLY A 159 -11.25 2.89 3.28
C GLY A 159 -9.91 3.13 3.96
N GLN A 160 -9.77 2.59 5.18
CA GLN A 160 -8.49 2.48 5.89
C GLN A 160 -8.32 1.08 6.46
N LEU A 161 -7.13 0.50 6.28
CA LEU A 161 -6.75 -0.77 6.86
C LEU A 161 -5.45 -0.60 7.64
N ARG A 162 -5.42 -1.11 8.88
CA ARG A 162 -4.20 -1.12 9.70
C ARG A 162 -3.86 -2.54 10.10
N THR A 163 -2.66 -2.97 9.72
CA THR A 163 -2.10 -4.27 10.08
C THR A 163 -0.89 -4.05 11.00
N ARG A 164 -0.80 -4.83 12.05
CA ARG A 164 0.36 -4.87 12.96
C ARG A 164 0.80 -6.30 13.13
N GLY A 165 2.09 -6.50 13.23
CA GLY A 165 2.63 -7.81 13.45
C GLY A 165 4.04 -7.75 14.02
N TRP A 166 4.55 -8.92 14.36
CA TRP A 166 5.93 -9.13 14.74
C TRP A 166 6.45 -10.41 14.09
N GLU A 167 7.73 -10.45 13.86
CA GLU A 167 8.44 -11.57 13.27
C GLU A 167 9.65 -11.89 14.13
N LEU A 168 9.89 -13.16 14.38
CA LEU A 168 11.05 -13.66 15.10
C LEU A 168 11.73 -14.71 14.21
N ASN A 169 13.01 -14.47 13.92
CA ASN A 169 13.85 -15.42 13.23
C ASN A 169 15.01 -15.82 14.14
N ILE A 170 15.26 -17.13 14.25
CA ILE A 170 16.35 -17.70 15.01
C ILE A 170 17.14 -18.61 14.08
N ASP A 171 18.41 -18.28 13.90
CA ASP A 171 19.34 -19.05 13.07
C ASP A 171 20.52 -19.54 13.91
N TRP A 172 20.77 -20.82 13.88
CA TRP A 172 21.88 -21.45 14.58
C TRP A 172 22.76 -22.20 13.59
N ARG A 173 24.05 -21.84 13.58
CA ARG A 173 25.08 -22.48 12.77
C ARG A 173 26.25 -22.85 13.65
N HIS A 174 26.56 -24.13 13.76
CA HIS A 174 27.74 -24.62 14.48
C HIS A 174 28.60 -25.50 13.57
N VAL A 175 29.88 -25.21 13.54
CA VAL A 175 30.88 -26.03 12.80
C VAL A 175 31.56 -26.95 13.78
N PHE A 176 31.27 -28.24 13.67
CA PHE A 176 32.00 -29.26 14.43
C PHE A 176 33.37 -29.42 13.78
N HIS A 177 34.45 -29.11 14.52
CA HIS A 177 35.79 -29.49 14.13
C HIS A 177 35.96 -30.95 14.56
N ASP A 178 35.97 -31.87 13.59
CA ASP A 178 36.43 -33.22 13.86
C ASP A 178 37.89 -33.10 14.26
N ALA A 179 38.21 -33.44 15.53
CA ALA A 179 39.55 -33.66 16.00
C ALA A 179 40.04 -34.98 15.38
N GLY A 180 40.70 -34.87 14.22
CA GLY A 180 41.44 -35.97 13.65
C GLY A 180 42.74 -36.22 14.39
#